data_9169446322093fc5a3f5f87ba331a135
#
_entry.id   9169446322093fc5a3f5f87ba331a135
#
_cell.length_a   1.000
_cell.length_b   1.000
_cell.length_c   1.000
_cell.angle_alpha   90.00
_cell.angle_beta   90.00
_cell.angle_gamma   90.00
#
_symmetry.space_group_name_H-M   'P 1'
#
loop_
_entity.id
_entity.type
_entity.pdbx_description
1 polymer ?
#
loop_
_entity_poly.entity_id
_entity_poly.type
_entity_poly.pdbx_seq_one_letter_code
_entity_poly.pdbx_strand_id
1 'polypeptide(L)'
;MNKLGYIFFILLITSCVSSKKFNQVSGTLRECEQTAQSLREQNQILKVQNTELQSKIERLLKEVNMLKTNLNEVTKNMENTALSNQKLVLINAELENQLKSLKTGSSVEIANLMEKLQQAQTDLLKREEILRSAQTELENRSQRLQELELALQQKDEAVKQLRQKVMEALVGFNNKGLSIQEKNGKVYVSLDEQLLFKTGQWEVDPKGQQALSNLAEVLGQNPDINVLIEGHTDNVPLRGTGLLKDNWDLSVMRATAVTRILLKNKGIDPKRITSAGRGEFFPLDENNTPDALQKNRRTEIILTPRLDEIFRILENN
;
A
#
# COMPACT_ATOMS: atom_id res chain seq x y z
N MET A 1 37.53 -24.61 -69.87
CA MET A 1 36.35 -24.12 -69.16
C MET A 1 36.11 -25.05 -67.95
N ASN A 2 35.93 -24.44 -66.81
CA ASN A 2 35.32 -25.02 -65.56
C ASN A 2 36.21 -25.64 -64.50
N LYS A 3 37.38 -25.16 -64.22
CA LYS A 3 38.02 -25.37 -62.91
C LYS A 3 37.71 -24.22 -61.92
N LEU A 4 37.29 -23.08 -62.35
CA LEU A 4 36.96 -21.90 -61.51
C LEU A 4 35.57 -22.02 -60.87
N GLY A 5 34.60 -22.70 -61.47
CA GLY A 5 33.25 -22.89 -60.97
C GLY A 5 33.16 -23.85 -59.76
N TYR A 6 34.03 -24.83 -59.74
CA TYR A 6 34.08 -25.79 -58.59
C TYR A 6 34.69 -25.18 -57.31
N ILE A 7 35.63 -24.27 -57.47
CA ILE A 7 36.24 -23.57 -56.29
C ILE A 7 35.25 -22.60 -55.69
N PHE A 8 34.40 -21.94 -56.47
CA PHE A 8 33.38 -21.03 -55.94
C PHE A 8 32.23 -21.77 -55.28
N PHE A 9 31.90 -22.97 -55.71
CA PHE A 9 30.84 -23.79 -55.09
C PHE A 9 31.32 -24.49 -53.78
N ILE A 10 32.60 -24.78 -53.65
CA ILE A 10 33.17 -25.35 -52.41
C ILE A 10 33.35 -24.27 -51.34
N LEU A 11 33.58 -23.00 -51.71
CA LEU A 11 33.69 -21.91 -50.77
C LEU A 11 32.33 -21.46 -50.17
N LEU A 12 31.21 -21.80 -50.77
CA LEU A 12 29.87 -21.56 -50.24
C LEU A 12 29.39 -22.58 -49.19
N ILE A 13 30.09 -23.71 -49.10
CA ILE A 13 29.67 -24.80 -48.18
C ILE A 13 30.38 -24.72 -46.81
N THR A 14 31.44 -23.93 -46.68
CA THR A 14 32.19 -23.82 -45.41
C THR A 14 31.70 -22.76 -44.45
N SER A 15 30.61 -22.07 -44.78
CA SER A 15 30.03 -21.03 -43.92
C SER A 15 28.85 -21.51 -43.07
N CYS A 16 28.56 -22.78 -43.01
CA CYS A 16 27.49 -23.27 -42.15
C CYS A 16 28.05 -23.58 -40.75
N VAL A 17 27.79 -22.68 -39.84
CA VAL A 17 27.89 -23.00 -38.40
C VAL A 17 27.08 -24.27 -38.16
N SER A 18 27.70 -25.29 -37.58
CA SER A 18 27.01 -26.54 -37.23
C SER A 18 25.70 -26.21 -36.50
N SER A 19 24.59 -26.72 -37.01
CA SER A 19 23.24 -26.54 -36.42
C SER A 19 23.24 -26.83 -34.91
N LYS A 20 24.06 -27.78 -34.48
CA LYS A 20 24.24 -28.12 -33.06
C LYS A 20 24.90 -26.97 -32.28
N LYS A 21 25.88 -26.30 -32.84
CA LYS A 21 26.58 -25.17 -32.22
C LYS A 21 25.72 -23.89 -32.24
N PHE A 22 24.96 -23.71 -33.32
CA PHE A 22 23.98 -22.63 -33.41
C PHE A 22 22.88 -22.81 -32.37
N ASN A 23 22.30 -23.99 -32.25
CA ASN A 23 21.27 -24.30 -31.27
C ASN A 23 21.79 -24.18 -29.81
N GLN A 24 23.04 -24.59 -29.57
CA GLN A 24 23.65 -24.42 -28.25
C GLN A 24 23.87 -22.96 -27.89
N VAL A 25 24.43 -22.16 -28.80
CA VAL A 25 24.65 -20.72 -28.59
C VAL A 25 23.31 -19.98 -28.49
N SER A 26 22.34 -20.36 -29.31
CA SER A 26 20.99 -19.82 -29.24
C SER A 26 20.27 -20.17 -27.93
N GLY A 27 20.53 -21.38 -27.39
CA GLY A 27 20.04 -21.80 -26.08
C GLY A 27 20.63 -20.97 -24.94
N THR A 28 21.97 -20.86 -24.89
CA THR A 28 22.65 -20.06 -23.88
C THR A 28 22.34 -18.56 -23.99
N LEU A 29 22.14 -18.05 -25.20
CA LEU A 29 21.70 -16.68 -25.42
C LEU A 29 20.30 -16.46 -24.82
N ARG A 30 19.35 -17.37 -25.08
CA ARG A 30 18.00 -17.28 -24.49
C ARG A 30 18.02 -17.32 -22.96
N GLU A 31 18.82 -18.22 -22.37
CA GLU A 31 18.97 -18.28 -20.90
C GLU A 31 19.58 -16.99 -20.33
N CYS A 32 20.59 -16.44 -21.01
CA CYS A 32 21.19 -15.17 -20.62
C CYS A 32 20.20 -14.01 -20.75
N GLU A 33 19.44 -13.97 -21.84
CA GLU A 33 18.38 -12.97 -22.07
C GLU A 33 17.27 -13.08 -20.99
N GLN A 34 16.83 -14.32 -20.68
CA GLN A 34 15.84 -14.54 -19.63
C GLN A 34 16.34 -14.09 -18.25
N THR A 35 17.61 -14.41 -17.94
CA THR A 35 18.22 -13.98 -16.67
C THR A 35 18.36 -12.46 -16.60
N ALA A 36 18.82 -11.84 -17.69
CA ALA A 36 18.93 -10.39 -17.77
C ALA A 36 17.58 -9.70 -17.68
N GLN A 37 16.55 -10.32 -18.23
CA GLN A 37 15.18 -9.85 -18.14
C GLN A 37 14.66 -9.93 -16.69
N SER A 38 14.81 -11.09 -16.04
CA SER A 38 14.42 -11.27 -14.64
C SER A 38 15.12 -10.29 -13.71
N LEU A 39 16.42 -10.04 -13.92
CA LEU A 39 17.16 -9.04 -13.13
C LEU A 39 16.70 -7.61 -13.37
N ARG A 40 16.30 -7.27 -14.60
CA ARG A 40 15.72 -5.95 -14.90
C ARG A 40 14.37 -5.79 -14.21
N GLU A 41 13.53 -6.84 -14.24
CA GLU A 41 12.23 -6.84 -13.54
C GLU A 41 12.42 -6.64 -12.03
N GLN A 42 13.33 -7.41 -11.42
CA GLN A 42 13.66 -7.25 -10.00
C GLN A 42 14.17 -5.84 -9.69
N ASN A 43 15.05 -5.29 -10.52
CA ASN A 43 15.55 -3.92 -10.34
C ASN A 43 14.44 -2.87 -10.46
N GLN A 44 13.51 -3.05 -11.40
CA GLN A 44 12.37 -2.14 -11.55
C GLN A 44 11.44 -2.21 -10.33
N ILE A 45 11.15 -3.41 -9.85
CA ILE A 45 10.36 -3.63 -8.65
C ILE A 45 11.03 -2.98 -7.43
N LEU A 46 12.33 -3.24 -7.25
CA LEU A 46 13.10 -2.65 -6.15
C LEU A 46 13.14 -1.13 -6.23
N LYS A 47 13.26 -0.57 -7.44
CA LYS A 47 13.22 0.88 -7.65
C LYS A 47 11.88 1.49 -7.25
N VAL A 48 10.78 0.85 -7.64
CA VAL A 48 9.44 1.28 -7.23
C VAL A 48 9.26 1.16 -5.72
N GLN A 49 9.64 0.02 -5.13
CA GLN A 49 9.59 -0.18 -3.68
C GLN A 49 10.43 0.86 -2.92
N ASN A 50 11.63 1.17 -3.41
CA ASN A 50 12.48 2.22 -2.82
C ASN A 50 11.80 3.59 -2.88
N THR A 51 11.20 3.95 -4.01
CA THR A 51 10.49 5.23 -4.16
C THR A 51 9.31 5.32 -3.19
N GLU A 52 8.58 4.23 -3.02
CA GLU A 52 7.44 4.17 -2.10
C GLU A 52 7.88 4.20 -0.64
N LEU A 53 8.93 3.45 -0.30
CA LEU A 53 9.51 3.50 1.04
C LEU A 53 10.02 4.90 1.35
N GLN A 54 10.67 5.57 0.41
CA GLN A 54 11.10 6.96 0.56
C GLN A 54 9.92 7.89 0.83
N SER A 55 8.84 7.78 0.04
CA SER A 55 7.63 8.58 0.24
C SER A 55 6.96 8.29 1.59
N LYS A 56 6.98 7.02 2.04
CA LYS A 56 6.47 6.63 3.36
C LYS A 56 7.34 7.20 4.48
N ILE A 57 8.66 7.14 4.32
CA ILE A 57 9.63 7.74 5.27
C ILE A 57 9.42 9.24 5.37
N GLU A 58 9.30 9.96 4.24
CA GLU A 58 9.07 11.40 4.23
C GLU A 58 7.76 11.78 4.93
N ARG A 59 6.69 11.01 4.69
CA ARG A 59 5.40 11.21 5.37
C ARG A 59 5.51 10.97 6.87
N LEU A 60 6.13 9.86 7.27
CA LEU A 60 6.33 9.54 8.69
C LEU A 60 7.23 10.57 9.39
N LEU A 61 8.28 11.04 8.72
CA LEU A 61 9.13 12.10 9.25
C LEU A 61 8.36 13.41 9.46
N LYS A 62 7.46 13.75 8.52
CA LYS A 62 6.59 14.91 8.64
C LYS A 62 5.61 14.78 9.81
N GLU A 63 5.03 13.60 9.98
CA GLU A 63 4.13 13.28 11.08
C GLU A 63 4.86 13.31 12.43
N VAL A 64 6.04 12.69 12.53
CA VAL A 64 6.90 12.76 13.72
C VAL A 64 7.25 14.21 14.07
N ASN A 65 7.58 15.04 13.08
CA ASN A 65 7.89 16.45 13.32
C ASN A 65 6.66 17.22 13.81
N MET A 66 5.48 16.97 13.24
CA MET A 66 4.22 17.57 13.74
C MET A 66 3.92 17.12 15.17
N LEU A 67 3.99 15.83 15.45
CA LEU A 67 3.77 15.30 16.79
C LEU A 67 4.76 15.87 17.81
N LYS A 68 6.03 16.01 17.43
CA LYS A 68 7.06 16.64 18.28
C LYS A 68 6.77 18.12 18.54
N THR A 69 6.28 18.84 17.53
CA THR A 69 5.89 20.25 17.69
C THR A 69 4.70 20.38 18.63
N ASN A 70 3.66 19.55 18.43
CA ASN A 70 2.49 19.52 19.31
C ASN A 70 2.85 19.13 20.74
N LEU A 71 3.72 18.13 20.91
CA LEU A 71 4.21 17.72 22.23
C LEU A 71 4.92 18.87 22.95
N ASN A 72 5.80 19.58 22.23
CA ASN A 72 6.49 20.75 22.80
C ASN A 72 5.53 21.88 23.19
N GLU A 73 4.49 22.11 22.37
CA GLU A 73 3.46 23.10 22.68
C GLU A 73 2.65 22.70 23.92
N VAL A 74 2.20 21.45 23.99
CA VAL A 74 1.47 20.92 25.17
C VAL A 74 2.34 20.99 26.42
N THR A 75 3.60 20.59 26.32
CA THR A 75 4.56 20.67 27.45
C THR A 75 4.72 22.10 27.94
N LYS A 76 4.92 23.04 27.01
CA LYS A 76 5.02 24.47 27.33
C LYS A 76 3.76 25.02 28.00
N ASN A 77 2.59 24.61 27.52
CA ASN A 77 1.32 25.01 28.10
C ASN A 77 1.12 24.43 29.50
N MET A 78 1.54 23.16 29.73
CA MET A 78 1.54 22.56 31.06
C MET A 78 2.48 23.28 32.03
N GLU A 79 3.71 23.62 31.60
CA GLU A 79 4.66 24.37 32.39
C GLU A 79 4.11 25.76 32.77
N ASN A 80 3.54 26.49 31.79
CA ASN A 80 2.92 27.81 32.02
C ASN A 80 1.74 27.72 33.01
N THR A 81 0.94 26.67 32.90
CA THR A 81 -0.19 26.42 33.80
C THR A 81 0.29 26.06 35.21
N ALA A 82 1.33 25.21 35.31
CA ALA A 82 1.92 24.90 36.60
C ALA A 82 2.54 26.11 37.31
N LEU A 83 3.28 26.96 36.55
CA LEU A 83 3.85 28.20 37.04
C LEU A 83 2.74 29.18 37.49
N SER A 84 1.64 29.24 36.74
CA SER A 84 0.49 30.08 37.08
C SER A 84 -0.23 29.59 38.36
N ASN A 85 -0.38 28.28 38.49
CA ASN A 85 -0.94 27.67 39.71
C ASN A 85 -0.03 27.91 40.91
N GLN A 86 1.27 27.78 40.76
CA GLN A 86 2.22 28.07 41.82
C GLN A 86 2.17 29.52 42.25
N LYS A 87 2.05 30.47 41.29
CA LYS A 87 1.86 31.88 41.61
C LYS A 87 0.53 32.15 42.38
N LEU A 88 -0.54 31.47 41.97
CA LEU A 88 -1.83 31.59 42.66
C LEU A 88 -1.80 31.03 44.07
N VAL A 89 -1.10 29.93 44.31
CA VAL A 89 -0.87 29.37 45.65
C VAL A 89 -0.11 30.37 46.54
N LEU A 90 0.94 30.98 46.01
CA LEU A 90 1.72 32.01 46.72
C LEU A 90 0.88 33.25 47.03
N ILE A 91 0.08 33.71 46.06
CA ILE A 91 -0.84 34.87 46.28
C ILE A 91 -1.89 34.52 47.35
N ASN A 92 -2.47 33.31 47.34
CA ASN A 92 -3.39 32.86 48.37
C ASN A 92 -2.76 32.84 49.75
N ALA A 93 -1.53 32.26 49.85
CA ALA A 93 -0.79 32.23 51.13
C ALA A 93 -0.47 33.68 51.63
N GLU A 94 -0.07 34.56 50.71
CA GLU A 94 0.17 35.97 51.03
C GLU A 94 -1.10 36.68 51.49
N LEU A 95 -2.23 36.48 50.77
CA LEU A 95 -3.55 37.01 51.14
C LEU A 95 -4.05 36.48 52.51
N GLU A 96 -3.83 35.21 52.80
CA GLU A 96 -4.13 34.59 54.11
C GLU A 96 -3.31 35.25 55.23
N ASN A 97 -2.02 35.45 54.99
CA ASN A 97 -1.15 36.13 55.97
C ASN A 97 -1.55 37.60 56.17
N GLN A 98 -1.90 38.35 55.12
CA GLN A 98 -2.39 39.71 55.19
C GLN A 98 -3.74 39.78 55.92
N LEU A 99 -4.65 38.80 55.67
CA LEU A 99 -5.91 38.64 56.40
C LEU A 99 -5.65 38.42 57.90
N LYS A 100 -4.65 37.63 58.24
CA LYS A 100 -4.28 37.34 59.62
C LYS A 100 -3.72 38.59 60.34
N SER A 101 -2.95 39.40 59.60
CA SER A 101 -2.39 40.66 60.15
C SER A 101 -3.42 41.79 60.26
N LEU A 102 -4.41 41.81 59.36
CA LEU A 102 -5.46 42.83 59.28
C LEU A 102 -6.65 42.54 60.22
N LYS A 103 -6.71 41.36 60.87
CA LYS A 103 -7.72 41.09 61.89
C LYS A 103 -7.72 42.10 63.06
N THR A 104 -6.70 42.98 63.08
CA THR A 104 -6.54 44.02 64.10
C THR A 104 -6.88 45.43 63.64
N GLY A 105 -7.26 45.69 62.38
CA GLY A 105 -7.61 47.03 61.94
C GLY A 105 -8.23 47.11 60.55
N SER A 106 -9.33 47.73 60.37
CA SER A 106 -10.04 48.19 59.17
C SER A 106 -10.92 47.17 58.44
N SER A 107 -12.25 47.30 58.64
CA SER A 107 -13.28 46.43 58.03
C SER A 107 -13.36 46.50 56.47
N VAL A 108 -12.94 47.60 55.87
CA VAL A 108 -12.99 47.82 54.41
C VAL A 108 -11.88 47.08 53.70
N GLU A 109 -10.71 47.01 54.30
CA GLU A 109 -9.54 46.31 53.76
C GLU A 109 -9.70 44.78 53.82
N ILE A 110 -10.34 44.30 54.90
CA ILE A 110 -10.71 42.86 55.05
C ILE A 110 -11.70 42.44 53.98
N ALA A 111 -12.74 43.28 53.67
CA ALA A 111 -13.71 42.97 52.63
C ALA A 111 -13.05 42.85 51.23
N ASN A 112 -12.17 43.79 50.87
CA ASN A 112 -11.43 43.74 49.60
C ASN A 112 -10.50 42.53 49.49
N LEU A 113 -9.87 42.12 50.58
CA LEU A 113 -9.01 40.94 50.61
C LEU A 113 -9.81 39.65 50.54
N MET A 114 -10.96 39.55 51.18
CA MET A 114 -11.90 38.43 51.03
C MET A 114 -12.39 38.29 49.59
N GLU A 115 -12.73 39.37 48.91
CA GLU A 115 -13.14 39.33 47.50
C GLU A 115 -12.02 38.82 46.60
N LYS A 116 -10.77 39.27 46.79
CA LYS A 116 -9.59 38.77 46.03
C LYS A 116 -9.33 37.30 46.30
N LEU A 117 -9.46 36.86 47.55
CA LEU A 117 -9.31 35.45 47.94
C LEU A 117 -10.36 34.57 47.25
N GLN A 118 -11.61 35.04 47.25
CA GLN A 118 -12.73 34.33 46.61
C GLN A 118 -12.54 34.25 45.07
N GLN A 119 -12.07 35.35 44.44
CA GLN A 119 -11.71 35.31 43.01
C GLN A 119 -10.58 34.31 42.71
N ALA A 120 -9.52 34.36 43.52
CA ALA A 120 -8.38 33.43 43.33
C ALA A 120 -8.78 31.95 43.54
N GLN A 121 -9.65 31.67 44.51
CA GLN A 121 -10.22 30.33 44.72
C GLN A 121 -11.08 29.87 43.53
N THR A 122 -11.92 30.79 42.98
CA THR A 122 -12.75 30.50 41.83
C THR A 122 -11.91 30.22 40.58
N ASP A 123 -10.83 30.96 40.38
CA ASP A 123 -9.91 30.75 39.26
C ASP A 123 -9.10 29.43 39.42
N LEU A 124 -8.73 29.06 40.64
CA LEU A 124 -8.10 27.76 40.91
C LEU A 124 -9.03 26.59 40.54
N LEU A 125 -10.28 26.62 40.98
CA LEU A 125 -11.28 25.59 40.67
C LEU A 125 -11.51 25.47 39.16
N LYS A 126 -11.62 26.59 38.43
CA LYS A 126 -11.75 26.59 36.98
C LYS A 126 -10.55 25.94 36.31
N ARG A 127 -9.32 26.20 36.79
CA ARG A 127 -8.09 25.63 36.21
C ARG A 127 -7.96 24.14 36.52
N GLU A 128 -8.38 23.71 37.72
CA GLU A 128 -8.43 22.29 38.07
C GLU A 128 -9.41 21.54 37.17
N GLU A 129 -10.56 22.12 36.84
CA GLU A 129 -11.53 21.51 35.94
C GLU A 129 -11.00 21.42 34.51
N ILE A 130 -10.33 22.46 34.01
CA ILE A 130 -9.66 22.42 32.69
C ILE A 130 -8.56 21.37 32.65
N LEU A 131 -7.76 21.30 33.71
CA LEU A 131 -6.68 20.27 33.80
C LEU A 131 -7.26 18.87 33.79
N ARG A 132 -8.33 18.63 34.55
CA ARG A 132 -9.01 17.34 34.62
C ARG A 132 -9.61 16.95 33.28
N SER A 133 -10.25 17.90 32.56
CA SER A 133 -10.80 17.63 31.23
C SER A 133 -9.71 17.32 30.21
N ALA A 134 -8.60 18.07 30.22
CA ALA A 134 -7.46 17.83 29.35
C ALA A 134 -6.79 16.47 29.63
N GLN A 135 -6.72 16.07 30.89
CA GLN A 135 -6.17 14.77 31.30
C GLN A 135 -7.03 13.61 30.78
N THR A 136 -8.37 13.72 30.93
CA THR A 136 -9.31 12.73 30.41
C THR A 136 -9.23 12.64 28.88
N GLU A 137 -9.10 13.77 28.19
CA GLU A 137 -8.95 13.79 26.73
C GLU A 137 -7.63 13.11 26.29
N LEU A 138 -6.56 13.35 27.03
CA LEU A 138 -5.25 12.75 26.76
C LEU A 138 -5.27 11.21 26.97
N GLU A 139 -5.95 10.75 28.02
CA GLU A 139 -6.17 9.32 28.25
C GLU A 139 -6.99 8.68 27.11
N ASN A 140 -8.06 9.32 26.67
CA ASN A 140 -8.89 8.85 25.57
C ASN A 140 -8.09 8.78 24.26
N ARG A 141 -7.28 9.79 23.97
CA ARG A 141 -6.40 9.80 22.79
C ARG A 141 -5.33 8.72 22.84
N SER A 142 -4.75 8.48 24.05
CA SER A 142 -3.77 7.44 24.24
C SER A 142 -4.36 6.04 24.01
N GLN A 143 -5.54 5.78 24.54
CA GLN A 143 -6.26 4.52 24.31
C GLN A 143 -6.56 4.32 22.80
N ARG A 144 -7.03 5.38 22.13
CA ARG A 144 -7.31 5.32 20.69
C ARG A 144 -6.07 5.06 19.85
N LEU A 145 -4.92 5.63 20.22
CA LEU A 145 -3.65 5.32 19.56
C LEU A 145 -3.27 3.84 19.73
N GLN A 146 -3.44 3.28 20.91
CA GLN A 146 -3.19 1.84 21.13
C GLN A 146 -4.12 0.96 20.29
N GLU A 147 -5.40 1.31 20.22
CA GLU A 147 -6.38 0.57 19.37
C GLU A 147 -5.99 0.62 17.89
N LEU A 148 -5.58 1.81 17.41
CA LEU A 148 -5.13 1.97 16.02
C LEU A 148 -3.84 1.20 15.74
N GLU A 149 -2.88 1.20 16.65
CA GLU A 149 -1.63 0.43 16.51
C GLU A 149 -1.93 -1.08 16.45
N LEU A 150 -2.81 -1.56 17.32
CA LEU A 150 -3.23 -2.95 17.32
C LEU A 150 -3.94 -3.33 16.01
N ALA A 151 -4.87 -2.50 15.55
CA ALA A 151 -5.60 -2.73 14.30
C ALA A 151 -4.66 -2.72 13.08
N LEU A 152 -3.64 -1.85 13.07
CA LEU A 152 -2.61 -1.83 12.03
C LEU A 152 -1.74 -3.10 12.05
N GLN A 153 -1.33 -3.56 13.24
CA GLN A 153 -0.57 -4.80 13.37
C GLN A 153 -1.37 -6.02 12.89
N GLN A 154 -2.65 -6.10 13.28
CA GLN A 154 -3.54 -7.18 12.83
C GLN A 154 -3.72 -7.16 11.31
N LYS A 155 -3.84 -5.97 10.71
CA LYS A 155 -3.90 -5.82 9.26
C LYS A 155 -2.63 -6.30 8.58
N ASP A 156 -1.46 -5.87 9.06
CA ASP A 156 -0.18 -6.26 8.47
C ASP A 156 0.02 -7.79 8.56
N GLU A 157 -0.38 -8.39 9.67
CA GLU A 157 -0.34 -9.83 9.83
C GLU A 157 -1.34 -10.54 8.88
N ALA A 158 -2.56 -10.02 8.75
CA ALA A 158 -3.56 -10.57 7.82
C ALA A 158 -3.08 -10.50 6.36
N VAL A 159 -2.38 -9.43 5.96
CA VAL A 159 -1.78 -9.29 4.62
C VAL A 159 -0.68 -10.34 4.41
N LYS A 160 0.19 -10.55 5.39
CA LYS A 160 1.25 -11.57 5.32
C LYS A 160 0.67 -12.98 5.19
N GLN A 161 -0.33 -13.30 6.01
CA GLN A 161 -1.01 -14.60 5.95
C GLN A 161 -1.73 -14.81 4.62
N LEU A 162 -2.41 -13.77 4.12
CA LEU A 162 -3.04 -13.81 2.80
C LEU A 162 -2.01 -14.07 1.71
N ARG A 163 -0.90 -13.31 1.72
CA ARG A 163 0.20 -13.51 0.77
C ARG A 163 0.71 -14.96 0.80
N GLN A 164 0.93 -15.50 2.01
CA GLN A 164 1.39 -16.87 2.18
C GLN A 164 0.40 -17.89 1.60
N LYS A 165 -0.89 -17.79 1.92
CA LYS A 165 -1.93 -18.66 1.38
C LYS A 165 -2.02 -18.59 -0.15
N VAL A 166 -1.91 -17.38 -0.73
CA VAL A 166 -1.91 -17.20 -2.18
C VAL A 166 -0.66 -17.82 -2.81
N MET A 167 0.52 -17.66 -2.18
CA MET A 167 1.75 -18.29 -2.65
C MET A 167 1.65 -19.82 -2.65
N GLU A 168 1.10 -20.42 -1.60
CA GLU A 168 0.92 -21.87 -1.48
C GLU A 168 -0.05 -22.40 -2.55
N ALA A 169 -1.19 -21.72 -2.74
CA ALA A 169 -2.18 -22.11 -3.73
C ALA A 169 -1.67 -22.01 -5.18
N LEU A 170 -0.71 -21.10 -5.43
CA LEU A 170 -0.19 -20.81 -6.76
C LEU A 170 1.25 -21.31 -6.98
N VAL A 171 1.79 -22.14 -6.08
CA VAL A 171 3.18 -22.64 -6.13
C VAL A 171 3.54 -23.30 -7.46
N GLY A 172 2.60 -24.01 -8.09
CA GLY A 172 2.78 -24.67 -9.38
C GLY A 172 2.94 -23.73 -10.60
N PHE A 173 2.65 -22.43 -10.41
CA PHE A 173 2.68 -21.40 -11.45
C PHE A 173 3.83 -20.40 -11.25
N ASN A 174 4.57 -20.47 -10.15
CA ASN A 174 5.75 -19.64 -9.89
C ASN A 174 6.77 -19.81 -11.02
N ASN A 175 7.35 -18.69 -11.47
CA ASN A 175 8.30 -18.62 -12.60
C ASN A 175 7.71 -19.03 -13.96
N LYS A 176 6.38 -19.12 -14.08
CA LYS A 176 5.66 -19.40 -15.33
C LYS A 176 4.75 -18.26 -15.72
N GLY A 177 5.19 -17.02 -15.53
CA GLY A 177 4.39 -15.82 -15.81
C GLY A 177 3.45 -15.41 -14.67
N LEU A 178 3.77 -15.81 -13.42
CA LEU A 178 3.06 -15.40 -12.22
C LEU A 178 4.05 -14.85 -11.20
N SER A 179 3.72 -13.70 -10.61
CA SER A 179 4.44 -13.12 -9.48
C SER A 179 3.48 -12.64 -8.40
N ILE A 180 3.91 -12.75 -7.14
CA ILE A 180 3.13 -12.33 -5.98
C ILE A 180 3.98 -11.39 -5.14
N GLN A 181 3.44 -10.19 -4.90
CA GLN A 181 4.12 -9.14 -4.15
C GLN A 181 3.20 -8.55 -3.10
N GLU A 182 3.79 -8.14 -1.99
CA GLU A 182 3.12 -7.35 -0.97
C GLU A 182 3.57 -5.89 -1.12
N LYS A 183 2.60 -4.97 -1.17
CA LYS A 183 2.87 -3.55 -1.37
C LYS A 183 1.74 -2.72 -0.76
N ASN A 184 2.08 -1.73 0.08
CA ASN A 184 1.09 -0.82 0.68
C ASN A 184 -0.08 -1.53 1.40
N GLY A 185 0.21 -2.62 2.11
CA GLY A 185 -0.81 -3.39 2.82
C GLY A 185 -1.82 -4.07 1.90
N LYS A 186 -1.40 -4.42 0.70
CA LYS A 186 -2.17 -5.19 -0.31
C LYS A 186 -1.30 -6.29 -0.89
N VAL A 187 -1.92 -7.36 -1.35
CA VAL A 187 -1.25 -8.43 -2.09
C VAL A 187 -1.55 -8.28 -3.58
N TYR A 188 -0.52 -8.15 -4.37
CA TYR A 188 -0.58 -8.06 -5.83
C TYR A 188 -0.23 -9.42 -6.41
N VAL A 189 -1.15 -10.01 -7.14
CA VAL A 189 -0.93 -11.23 -7.94
C VAL A 189 -0.90 -10.80 -9.39
N SER A 190 0.29 -10.74 -9.97
CA SER A 190 0.50 -10.36 -11.37
C SER A 190 0.64 -11.62 -12.22
N LEU A 191 -0.17 -11.69 -13.28
CA LEU A 191 -0.20 -12.79 -14.22
C LEU A 191 0.10 -12.25 -15.62
N ASP A 192 1.14 -12.76 -16.23
CA ASP A 192 1.52 -12.41 -17.60
C ASP A 192 0.44 -12.78 -18.60
N GLU A 193 0.35 -12.03 -19.70
CA GLU A 193 -0.58 -12.32 -20.80
C GLU A 193 -0.48 -13.77 -21.25
N GLN A 194 0.73 -14.29 -21.43
CA GLN A 194 0.97 -15.64 -21.96
C GLN A 194 0.46 -16.77 -21.06
N LEU A 195 0.30 -16.51 -19.77
CA LEU A 195 -0.29 -17.47 -18.83
C LEU A 195 -1.81 -17.51 -18.96
N LEU A 196 -2.41 -16.36 -19.23
CA LEU A 196 -3.86 -16.19 -19.20
C LEU A 196 -4.51 -16.22 -20.58
N PHE A 197 -3.89 -15.63 -21.60
CA PHE A 197 -4.53 -15.36 -22.88
C PHE A 197 -3.64 -15.66 -24.07
N LYS A 198 -4.24 -15.96 -25.19
CA LYS A 198 -3.55 -15.85 -26.47
C LYS A 198 -3.41 -14.39 -26.87
N THR A 199 -2.39 -14.08 -27.65
CA THR A 199 -2.11 -12.70 -28.11
C THR A 199 -3.34 -12.06 -28.73
N GLY A 200 -3.69 -10.87 -28.25
CA GLY A 200 -4.84 -10.11 -28.72
C GLY A 200 -6.22 -10.67 -28.34
N GLN A 201 -6.27 -11.74 -27.55
CA GLN A 201 -7.51 -12.35 -27.09
C GLN A 201 -7.78 -12.07 -25.61
N TRP A 202 -9.02 -12.27 -25.17
CA TRP A 202 -9.47 -12.13 -23.78
C TRP A 202 -10.06 -13.43 -23.21
N GLU A 203 -10.15 -14.49 -24.01
CA GLU A 203 -10.55 -15.81 -23.51
C GLU A 203 -9.39 -16.42 -22.77
N VAL A 204 -9.65 -16.86 -21.51
CA VAL A 204 -8.60 -17.40 -20.63
C VAL A 204 -8.28 -18.83 -21.00
N ASP A 205 -7.01 -19.11 -21.23
CA ASP A 205 -6.49 -20.44 -21.52
C ASP A 205 -6.70 -21.42 -20.34
N PRO A 206 -6.77 -22.74 -20.59
CA PRO A 206 -7.00 -23.74 -19.55
C PRO A 206 -5.99 -23.69 -18.38
N LYS A 207 -4.73 -23.38 -18.65
CA LYS A 207 -3.69 -23.21 -17.61
C LYS A 207 -3.99 -21.99 -16.73
N GLY A 208 -4.37 -20.89 -17.33
CA GLY A 208 -4.78 -19.69 -16.62
C GLY A 208 -6.05 -19.93 -15.82
N GLN A 209 -7.01 -20.68 -16.37
CA GLN A 209 -8.22 -21.03 -15.64
C GLN A 209 -7.92 -21.86 -14.38
N GLN A 210 -6.95 -22.76 -14.43
CA GLN A 210 -6.56 -23.54 -13.26
C GLN A 210 -5.93 -22.65 -12.18
N ALA A 211 -5.02 -21.75 -12.55
CA ALA A 211 -4.42 -20.78 -11.59
C ALA A 211 -5.49 -19.91 -10.94
N LEU A 212 -6.41 -19.38 -11.74
CA LEU A 212 -7.52 -18.56 -11.24
C LEU A 212 -8.49 -19.35 -10.38
N SER A 213 -8.73 -20.64 -10.65
CA SER A 213 -9.55 -21.50 -9.81
C SER A 213 -8.91 -21.72 -8.43
N ASN A 214 -7.60 -21.99 -8.39
CA ASN A 214 -6.86 -22.12 -7.13
C ASN A 214 -6.92 -20.81 -6.31
N LEU A 215 -6.75 -19.67 -6.97
CA LEU A 215 -6.90 -18.38 -6.31
C LEU A 215 -8.33 -18.15 -5.81
N ALA A 216 -9.33 -18.56 -6.59
CA ALA A 216 -10.73 -18.43 -6.21
C ALA A 216 -11.08 -19.25 -4.95
N GLU A 217 -10.44 -20.40 -4.73
CA GLU A 217 -10.59 -21.18 -3.49
C GLU A 217 -10.08 -20.39 -2.29
N VAL A 218 -8.90 -19.79 -2.39
CA VAL A 218 -8.34 -18.93 -1.34
C VAL A 218 -9.27 -17.75 -1.05
N LEU A 219 -9.77 -17.09 -2.10
CA LEU A 219 -10.68 -15.94 -1.96
C LEU A 219 -12.03 -16.33 -1.37
N GLY A 220 -12.55 -17.51 -1.70
CA GLY A 220 -13.78 -18.06 -1.13
C GLY A 220 -13.68 -18.30 0.38
N GLN A 221 -12.48 -18.69 0.85
CA GLN A 221 -12.21 -18.93 2.28
C GLN A 221 -11.86 -17.65 3.06
N ASN A 222 -11.65 -16.51 2.38
CA ASN A 222 -11.30 -15.25 3.01
C ASN A 222 -12.30 -14.15 2.56
N PRO A 223 -13.50 -14.08 3.18
CA PRO A 223 -14.57 -13.16 2.76
C PRO A 223 -14.24 -11.70 2.99
N ASP A 224 -13.31 -11.38 3.87
CA ASP A 224 -12.92 -10.02 4.25
C ASP A 224 -11.89 -9.39 3.29
N ILE A 225 -11.68 -10.00 2.12
CA ILE A 225 -10.76 -9.49 1.11
C ILE A 225 -11.54 -8.88 -0.05
N ASN A 226 -11.32 -7.59 -0.31
CA ASN A 226 -11.75 -6.94 -1.55
C ASN A 226 -10.78 -7.25 -2.67
N VAL A 227 -11.30 -7.47 -3.87
CA VAL A 227 -10.54 -7.89 -5.04
C VAL A 227 -10.72 -6.86 -6.15
N LEU A 228 -9.62 -6.23 -6.57
CA LEU A 228 -9.58 -5.39 -7.76
C LEU A 228 -8.77 -6.11 -8.83
N ILE A 229 -9.35 -6.29 -10.00
CA ILE A 229 -8.71 -6.94 -11.14
C ILE A 229 -8.43 -5.86 -12.18
N GLU A 230 -7.15 -5.62 -12.44
CA GLU A 230 -6.69 -4.63 -13.42
C GLU A 230 -6.06 -5.32 -14.62
N GLY A 231 -6.61 -5.06 -15.81
CA GLY A 231 -5.99 -5.45 -17.08
C GLY A 231 -5.05 -4.36 -17.58
N HIS A 232 -3.87 -4.76 -18.05
CA HIS A 232 -2.86 -3.88 -18.64
C HIS A 232 -2.44 -4.39 -20.01
N THR A 233 -2.13 -3.46 -20.90
CA THR A 233 -1.56 -3.74 -22.22
C THR A 233 -0.17 -3.10 -22.34
N ASP A 234 0.55 -3.44 -23.38
CA ASP A 234 1.66 -2.64 -23.85
C ASP A 234 1.14 -1.42 -24.65
N ASN A 235 2.06 -0.62 -25.16
CA ASN A 235 1.77 0.57 -25.95
C ASN A 235 1.66 0.26 -27.47
N VAL A 236 1.65 -1.00 -27.86
CA VAL A 236 1.39 -1.37 -29.25
C VAL A 236 -0.10 -1.18 -29.55
N PRO A 237 -0.47 -0.33 -30.51
CA PRO A 237 -1.89 -0.10 -30.79
C PRO A 237 -2.60 -1.38 -31.23
N LEU A 238 -3.67 -1.72 -30.52
CA LEU A 238 -4.55 -2.81 -30.92
C LEU A 238 -5.23 -2.41 -32.25
N ARG A 239 -5.02 -3.19 -33.30
CA ARG A 239 -5.81 -3.06 -34.52
C ARG A 239 -7.17 -3.69 -34.27
N GLY A 240 -8.14 -2.86 -33.90
CA GLY A 240 -9.47 -3.30 -33.48
C GLY A 240 -10.14 -4.19 -34.54
N THR A 241 -10.68 -5.31 -34.07
CA THR A 241 -11.54 -6.21 -34.87
C THR A 241 -12.80 -6.49 -34.06
N GLY A 242 -13.95 -6.13 -34.61
CA GLY A 242 -15.24 -6.44 -34.00
C GLY A 242 -15.55 -5.60 -32.75
N LEU A 243 -15.60 -6.23 -31.57
CA LEU A 243 -16.00 -5.60 -30.30
C LEU A 243 -14.89 -4.77 -29.64
N LEU A 244 -13.62 -5.03 -29.96
CA LEU A 244 -12.49 -4.31 -29.41
C LEU A 244 -12.07 -3.18 -30.32
N LYS A 245 -11.98 -1.97 -29.79
CA LYS A 245 -11.55 -0.78 -30.53
C LYS A 245 -10.08 -0.45 -30.27
N ASP A 246 -9.64 -0.57 -29.04
CA ASP A 246 -8.34 -0.14 -28.56
C ASP A 246 -7.84 -0.95 -27.36
N ASN A 247 -6.70 -0.54 -26.82
CA ASN A 247 -6.08 -1.13 -25.64
C ASN A 247 -6.93 -0.98 -24.36
N TRP A 248 -7.78 0.04 -24.28
CA TRP A 248 -8.73 0.18 -23.16
C TRP A 248 -9.75 -0.97 -23.17
N ASP A 249 -10.40 -1.18 -24.31
CA ASP A 249 -11.39 -2.26 -24.46
C ASP A 249 -10.77 -3.61 -24.16
N LEU A 250 -9.58 -3.91 -24.69
CA LEU A 250 -8.89 -5.17 -24.45
C LEU A 250 -8.58 -5.37 -22.95
N SER A 251 -8.06 -4.34 -22.29
CA SER A 251 -7.69 -4.40 -20.87
C SER A 251 -8.91 -4.66 -19.99
N VAL A 252 -10.04 -3.98 -20.24
CA VAL A 252 -11.31 -4.19 -19.52
C VAL A 252 -11.88 -5.58 -19.78
N MET A 253 -11.88 -6.03 -21.02
CA MET A 253 -12.39 -7.36 -21.39
C MET A 253 -11.59 -8.47 -20.71
N ARG A 254 -10.28 -8.35 -20.63
CA ARG A 254 -9.40 -9.28 -19.93
C ARG A 254 -9.69 -9.31 -18.43
N ALA A 255 -9.78 -8.15 -17.80
CA ALA A 255 -10.16 -8.07 -16.38
C ALA A 255 -11.52 -8.71 -16.11
N THR A 256 -12.50 -8.46 -16.97
CA THR A 256 -13.85 -9.04 -16.87
C THR A 256 -13.84 -10.56 -17.09
N ALA A 257 -13.04 -11.08 -18.03
CA ALA A 257 -12.90 -12.51 -18.25
C ALA A 257 -12.34 -13.23 -17.02
N VAL A 258 -11.31 -12.65 -16.38
CA VAL A 258 -10.75 -13.15 -15.12
C VAL A 258 -11.81 -13.11 -14.02
N THR A 259 -12.54 -12.02 -13.87
CA THR A 259 -13.64 -11.87 -12.89
C THR A 259 -14.67 -13.00 -13.02
N ARG A 260 -15.11 -13.30 -14.24
CA ARG A 260 -16.07 -14.37 -14.49
C ARG A 260 -15.58 -15.74 -14.06
N ILE A 261 -14.27 -15.99 -14.16
CA ILE A 261 -13.68 -17.25 -13.70
C ILE A 261 -13.65 -17.31 -12.18
N LEU A 262 -13.21 -16.24 -11.51
CA LEU A 262 -13.20 -16.18 -10.05
C LEU A 262 -14.62 -16.37 -9.47
N LEU A 263 -15.63 -15.75 -10.09
CA LEU A 263 -17.03 -15.86 -9.67
C LEU A 263 -17.68 -17.21 -9.94
N LYS A 264 -17.02 -18.16 -10.61
CA LYS A 264 -17.49 -19.56 -10.64
C LYS A 264 -17.47 -20.19 -9.25
N ASN A 265 -16.58 -19.73 -8.38
CA ASN A 265 -16.59 -20.11 -6.97
C ASN A 265 -17.70 -19.35 -6.23
N LYS A 266 -18.75 -20.08 -5.82
CA LYS A 266 -19.92 -19.50 -5.12
C LYS A 266 -19.60 -18.93 -3.73
N GLY A 267 -18.44 -19.22 -3.17
CA GLY A 267 -17.96 -18.62 -1.91
C GLY A 267 -17.50 -17.17 -2.05
N ILE A 268 -17.44 -16.64 -3.28
CA ILE A 268 -17.03 -15.27 -3.55
C ILE A 268 -18.24 -14.38 -3.76
N ASP A 269 -18.47 -13.41 -2.87
CA ASP A 269 -19.50 -12.38 -3.06
C ASP A 269 -19.09 -11.44 -4.22
N PRO A 270 -19.91 -11.30 -5.28
CA PRO A 270 -19.61 -10.38 -6.38
C PRO A 270 -19.43 -8.93 -5.95
N LYS A 271 -20.03 -8.49 -4.84
CA LYS A 271 -19.94 -7.11 -4.34
C LYS A 271 -18.52 -6.70 -3.95
N ARG A 272 -17.64 -7.65 -3.66
CA ARG A 272 -16.25 -7.38 -3.28
C ARG A 272 -15.26 -7.44 -4.45
N ILE A 273 -15.75 -7.72 -5.67
CA ILE A 273 -14.91 -7.76 -6.87
C ILE A 273 -15.16 -6.53 -7.74
N THR A 274 -14.09 -5.91 -8.17
CA THR A 274 -14.11 -4.83 -9.15
C THR A 274 -13.20 -5.19 -10.31
N SER A 275 -13.68 -5.01 -11.54
CA SER A 275 -12.89 -5.15 -12.77
C SER A 275 -12.55 -3.79 -13.32
N ALA A 276 -11.30 -3.56 -13.69
CA ALA A 276 -10.82 -2.31 -14.26
C ALA A 276 -9.88 -2.57 -15.44
N GLY A 277 -9.86 -1.67 -16.41
CA GLY A 277 -8.83 -1.61 -17.43
C GLY A 277 -7.91 -0.43 -17.17
N ARG A 278 -6.64 -0.58 -17.48
CA ARG A 278 -5.61 0.47 -17.41
C ARG A 278 -5.03 0.80 -18.80
N GLY A 279 -5.37 0.00 -19.80
CA GLY A 279 -4.75 0.12 -21.10
C GLY A 279 -3.24 0.06 -21.02
N GLU A 280 -2.57 0.91 -21.76
CA GLU A 280 -1.11 1.05 -21.84
C GLU A 280 -0.51 2.07 -20.85
N PHE A 281 -1.36 2.76 -20.06
CA PHE A 281 -0.98 3.97 -19.32
C PHE A 281 -0.30 3.69 -17.96
N PHE A 282 -0.17 2.42 -17.56
CA PHE A 282 0.52 2.03 -16.34
C PHE A 282 1.58 0.95 -16.63
N PRO A 283 2.62 1.28 -17.43
CA PRO A 283 3.67 0.33 -17.75
C PRO A 283 4.51 0.01 -16.52
N LEU A 284 4.96 -1.24 -16.41
CA LEU A 284 6.00 -1.64 -15.44
C LEU A 284 7.40 -1.30 -15.97
N ASP A 285 7.55 -1.27 -17.27
CA ASP A 285 8.80 -0.92 -17.96
C ASP A 285 8.46 0.00 -19.14
N GLU A 286 9.01 1.21 -19.11
CA GLU A 286 8.74 2.25 -20.14
C GLU A 286 9.53 2.02 -21.43
N ASN A 287 10.45 1.06 -21.47
CA ASN A 287 11.21 0.74 -22.66
C ASN A 287 10.32 0.05 -23.72
N ASN A 288 10.65 0.24 -24.98
CA ASN A 288 9.97 -0.41 -26.11
C ASN A 288 10.68 -1.69 -26.56
N THR A 289 11.36 -2.39 -25.65
CA THR A 289 11.94 -3.71 -25.95
C THR A 289 10.87 -4.80 -25.89
N PRO A 290 11.01 -5.89 -26.65
CA PRO A 290 10.06 -7.02 -26.59
C PRO A 290 9.80 -7.51 -25.17
N ASP A 291 10.83 -7.51 -24.32
CA ASP A 291 10.74 -7.92 -22.93
C ASP A 291 9.94 -6.92 -22.07
N ALA A 292 10.12 -5.61 -22.27
CA ALA A 292 9.36 -4.58 -21.59
C ALA A 292 7.87 -4.63 -22.01
N LEU A 293 7.60 -4.79 -23.29
CA LEU A 293 6.24 -4.92 -23.82
C LEU A 293 5.56 -6.17 -23.22
N GLN A 294 6.26 -7.28 -23.13
CA GLN A 294 5.71 -8.50 -22.53
C GLN A 294 5.34 -8.31 -21.06
N LYS A 295 6.17 -7.64 -20.26
CA LYS A 295 5.87 -7.33 -18.85
C LYS A 295 4.67 -6.41 -18.68
N ASN A 296 4.52 -5.47 -19.60
CA ASN A 296 3.40 -4.54 -19.57
C ASN A 296 2.08 -5.24 -19.87
N ARG A 297 2.09 -6.27 -20.70
CA ARG A 297 0.91 -7.12 -20.97
C ARG A 297 0.67 -8.09 -19.84
N ARG A 298 -0.08 -7.67 -18.85
CA ARG A 298 -0.38 -8.43 -17.65
C ARG A 298 -1.79 -8.19 -17.14
N THR A 299 -2.21 -9.04 -16.24
CA THR A 299 -3.38 -8.80 -15.39
C THR A 299 -2.94 -8.81 -13.94
N GLU A 300 -3.27 -7.77 -13.20
CA GLU A 300 -3.01 -7.68 -11.77
C GLU A 300 -4.29 -7.95 -10.98
N ILE A 301 -4.23 -8.88 -10.03
CA ILE A 301 -5.29 -9.13 -9.08
C ILE A 301 -4.81 -8.59 -7.74
N ILE A 302 -5.44 -7.49 -7.31
CA ILE A 302 -5.05 -6.72 -6.14
C ILE A 302 -6.00 -7.09 -4.99
N LEU A 303 -5.46 -7.74 -3.98
CA LEU A 303 -6.20 -8.22 -2.82
C LEU A 303 -6.00 -7.25 -1.67
N THR A 304 -7.10 -6.67 -1.19
CA THR A 304 -7.08 -5.66 -0.15
C THR A 304 -7.95 -6.13 1.02
N PRO A 305 -7.38 -6.35 2.21
CA PRO A 305 -8.16 -6.58 3.42
C PRO A 305 -9.10 -5.41 3.70
N ARG A 306 -10.32 -5.70 4.16
CA ARG A 306 -11.29 -4.68 4.56
C ARG A 306 -10.78 -3.95 5.80
N LEU A 307 -10.95 -2.66 5.81
CA LEU A 307 -10.48 -1.76 6.88
C LEU A 307 -11.64 -1.20 7.71
N ASP A 308 -12.79 -1.86 7.68
CA ASP A 308 -14.03 -1.36 8.29
C ASP A 308 -13.85 -1.04 9.79
N GLU A 309 -13.01 -1.81 10.49
CA GLU A 309 -12.72 -1.60 11.91
C GLU A 309 -11.86 -0.34 12.14
N ILE A 310 -10.87 -0.11 11.29
CA ILE A 310 -10.02 1.11 11.36
C ILE A 310 -10.86 2.34 11.06
N PHE A 311 -11.73 2.29 10.05
CA PHE A 311 -12.63 3.41 9.75
C PHE A 311 -13.59 3.67 10.89
N ARG A 312 -14.16 2.63 11.54
CA ARG A 312 -15.03 2.77 12.70
C ARG A 312 -14.32 3.42 13.88
N ILE A 313 -13.05 3.10 14.14
CA ILE A 313 -12.24 3.74 15.18
C ILE A 313 -12.00 5.22 14.85
N LEU A 314 -11.85 5.56 13.57
CA LEU A 314 -11.63 6.94 13.12
C LEU A 314 -12.90 7.79 13.10
N GLU A 315 -14.07 7.19 12.84
CA GLU A 315 -15.37 7.87 12.72
C GLU A 315 -16.03 8.12 14.08
N ASN A 316 -15.74 7.35 15.11
CA ASN A 316 -16.25 7.56 16.47
C ASN A 316 -15.52 8.74 17.12
N ASN A 317 -15.84 9.96 16.63
CA ASN A 317 -15.43 11.24 17.20
C ASN A 317 -16.43 11.71 18.25
#